data_eee0f6943e5bcbf4e783437b35ea9863
#
_entry.id   eee0f6943e5bcbf4e783437b35ea9863
#
_cell.length_a   1.000
_cell.length_b   1.000
_cell.length_c   1.000
_cell.angle_alpha   90.00
_cell.angle_beta   90.00
_cell.angle_gamma   90.00
#
_symmetry.space_group_name_H-M   'P 1'
#
loop_
_entity.id
_entity.type
_entity.pdbx_description
1 polymer ?
#
loop_
_entity_poly.entity_id
_entity_poly.type
_entity_poly.pdbx_seq_one_letter_code
_entity_poly.pdbx_strand_id
1 'polypeptide(L)'
;MKEASIKQRTASESVFPGSDALHPVLARIYAGRNINHIDQTEYPLSRLIPPNQLKGIDIAVDLLYTAIRNDERILIVGDFDVDGATSTTLAIKVLTAFGAKQVDYLVPDRFKYGYGLTPEIVQVAKERNPQLIVTVDNGIASIDGVNAAHDLDIKVLITDHHLPGKTLPQADAIVNPNQPGDSFPSKSLAGVGVIFYVMTALRARFRDEGWFEENGIKEPMLSTWLDLVALGTVADMVSLDYNNRILVANGLARIQNGQCQPGILAILQLANRNPRQLSASDLGYVLAPRINAAGRLDDMSIGIECLLSPTVVQASEFASRLETLNLERREIQGDMQQQATQAVEEIGTEGNTLPQGLCLFDDRWHQGIVGLIASKMKDRLNRPVIAFAQGDDGLLKGSARSVSGINIRDALDTIATTHPGLLLKFGGHAMAAGLTIERSRFDEFAAAFAREIERLGYDGDQAEIIITDGELSSNELNLDVAQLLKDAGPWGQGFPEPLFEGRFEVIEHRVLKERHLKLLVEAGDSEPMDAIAFNSVESGDQMQLNRIRATYRLDVNEFRGQRKAQLIIDYFQTE
;
A
#
# COMPACT_ATOMS: atom_id res chain seq x y z
N MET A 1 -5.38 -11.82 24.76
CA MET A 1 -5.92 -10.94 23.67
C MET A 1 -6.92 -9.99 24.29
N LYS A 2 -6.92 -8.66 23.92
CA LYS A 2 -8.00 -7.74 24.37
C LYS A 2 -9.35 -8.24 23.85
N GLU A 3 -10.41 -8.07 24.64
CA GLU A 3 -11.78 -8.39 24.23
C GLU A 3 -12.17 -7.52 23.02
N ALA A 4 -12.50 -8.14 21.89
CA ALA A 4 -13.00 -7.45 20.71
C ALA A 4 -14.52 -7.64 20.59
N SER A 5 -15.22 -6.62 20.11
CA SER A 5 -16.64 -6.69 19.81
C SER A 5 -16.83 -7.09 18.35
N ILE A 6 -17.46 -8.22 18.10
CA ILE A 6 -17.75 -8.70 16.75
C ILE A 6 -19.11 -8.12 16.32
N LYS A 7 -19.12 -7.45 15.15
CA LYS A 7 -20.33 -6.89 14.55
C LYS A 7 -20.45 -7.30 13.10
N GLN A 8 -21.65 -7.71 12.70
CA GLN A 8 -21.91 -8.01 11.31
C GLN A 8 -22.02 -6.72 10.49
N ARG A 9 -21.44 -6.74 9.29
CA ARG A 9 -21.58 -5.67 8.30
C ARG A 9 -23.04 -5.55 7.87
N THR A 10 -23.60 -4.38 8.02
CA THR A 10 -24.96 -4.10 7.54
C THR A 10 -24.91 -3.74 6.06
N ALA A 11 -25.65 -4.50 5.25
CA ALA A 11 -25.96 -4.09 3.89
C ALA A 11 -27.22 -3.20 3.90
N SER A 12 -27.26 -2.16 3.09
CA SER A 12 -28.46 -1.32 2.92
C SER A 12 -29.62 -2.13 2.29
N GLU A 13 -29.29 -3.05 1.40
CA GLU A 13 -30.18 -4.06 0.80
C GLU A 13 -29.38 -5.33 0.57
N SER A 14 -29.93 -6.50 0.89
CA SER A 14 -29.28 -7.79 0.67
C SER A 14 -29.37 -8.30 -0.77
N VAL A 15 -30.19 -7.65 -1.60
CA VAL A 15 -30.48 -8.03 -2.99
C VAL A 15 -30.30 -6.81 -3.88
N PHE A 16 -29.55 -6.95 -4.94
CA PHE A 16 -29.36 -5.93 -5.98
C PHE A 16 -29.63 -6.53 -7.38
N PRO A 17 -29.90 -5.71 -8.42
CA PRO A 17 -30.19 -6.18 -9.76
C PRO A 17 -29.14 -7.16 -10.30
N GLY A 18 -29.60 -8.38 -10.63
CA GLY A 18 -28.76 -9.48 -11.12
C GLY A 18 -28.10 -10.34 -10.04
N SER A 19 -28.27 -10.02 -8.75
CA SER A 19 -27.65 -10.79 -7.65
C SER A 19 -28.17 -12.23 -7.55
N ASP A 20 -29.31 -12.54 -8.12
CA ASP A 20 -29.89 -13.89 -8.23
C ASP A 20 -29.06 -14.85 -9.10
N ALA A 21 -28.21 -14.32 -9.96
CA ALA A 21 -27.23 -15.10 -10.73
C ALA A 21 -25.99 -15.50 -9.91
N LEU A 22 -25.79 -14.91 -8.73
CA LEU A 22 -24.64 -15.18 -7.86
C LEU A 22 -24.96 -16.25 -6.83
N HIS A 23 -23.89 -16.91 -6.33
CA HIS A 23 -24.01 -17.71 -5.12
C HIS A 23 -24.50 -16.82 -3.95
N PRO A 24 -25.44 -17.27 -3.09
CA PRO A 24 -26.01 -16.44 -2.02
C PRO A 24 -24.97 -15.79 -1.10
N VAL A 25 -23.88 -16.51 -0.79
CA VAL A 25 -22.75 -15.98 -0.01
C VAL A 25 -22.12 -14.77 -0.70
N LEU A 26 -21.88 -14.84 -2.01
CA LEU A 26 -21.30 -13.69 -2.75
C LEU A 26 -22.27 -12.52 -2.85
N ALA A 27 -23.55 -12.78 -3.09
CA ALA A 27 -24.57 -11.73 -3.13
C ALA A 27 -24.58 -10.92 -1.83
N ARG A 28 -24.55 -11.61 -0.67
CA ARG A 28 -24.47 -10.99 0.65
C ARG A 28 -23.18 -10.19 0.85
N ILE A 29 -22.03 -10.75 0.46
CA ILE A 29 -20.72 -10.11 0.58
C ILE A 29 -20.65 -8.83 -0.26
N TYR A 30 -21.08 -8.89 -1.50
CA TYR A 30 -21.05 -7.75 -2.41
C TYR A 30 -22.02 -6.65 -2.00
N ALA A 31 -23.22 -7.00 -1.53
CA ALA A 31 -24.17 -6.04 -0.97
C ALA A 31 -23.55 -5.29 0.23
N GLY A 32 -22.84 -5.97 1.12
CA GLY A 32 -22.12 -5.36 2.23
C GLY A 32 -20.95 -4.46 1.80
N ARG A 33 -20.53 -4.50 0.54
CA ARG A 33 -19.49 -3.65 -0.06
C ARG A 33 -20.04 -2.61 -1.02
N ASN A 34 -21.34 -2.30 -0.91
CA ASN A 34 -22.05 -1.32 -1.73
C ASN A 34 -22.02 -1.64 -3.24
N ILE A 35 -21.92 -2.92 -3.61
CA ILE A 35 -22.20 -3.35 -4.97
C ILE A 35 -23.71 -3.30 -5.17
N ASN A 36 -24.15 -2.54 -6.16
CA ASN A 36 -25.57 -2.27 -6.41
C ASN A 36 -26.06 -2.77 -7.79
N HIS A 37 -25.18 -3.39 -8.57
CA HIS A 37 -25.49 -4.03 -9.85
C HIS A 37 -24.48 -5.15 -10.14
N ILE A 38 -24.94 -6.26 -10.74
CA ILE A 38 -24.10 -7.43 -11.09
C ILE A 38 -22.89 -7.03 -11.95
N ASP A 39 -23.04 -6.08 -12.84
CA ASP A 39 -21.97 -5.59 -13.71
C ASP A 39 -20.72 -5.10 -12.96
N GLN A 40 -20.87 -4.69 -11.70
CA GLN A 40 -19.74 -4.22 -10.87
C GLN A 40 -18.90 -5.38 -10.30
N THR A 41 -19.31 -6.63 -10.52
CA THR A 41 -18.57 -7.83 -10.18
C THR A 41 -17.70 -8.34 -11.34
N GLU A 42 -17.82 -7.73 -12.53
CA GLU A 42 -17.02 -8.00 -13.71
C GLU A 42 -16.06 -6.84 -13.98
N TYR A 43 -14.87 -7.13 -14.47
CA TYR A 43 -13.78 -6.16 -14.59
C TYR A 43 -13.22 -6.02 -16.02
N PRO A 44 -14.05 -5.82 -17.07
CA PRO A 44 -13.55 -5.64 -18.42
C PRO A 44 -12.89 -4.25 -18.58
N LEU A 45 -11.76 -4.19 -19.30
CA LEU A 45 -11.01 -2.95 -19.54
C LEU A 45 -11.83 -1.86 -20.25
N SER A 46 -12.86 -2.24 -20.99
CA SER A 46 -13.76 -1.31 -21.67
C SER A 46 -14.62 -0.45 -20.72
N ARG A 47 -14.67 -0.81 -19.43
CA ARG A 47 -15.37 -0.05 -18.37
C ARG A 47 -14.45 0.88 -17.58
N LEU A 48 -13.17 0.96 -17.93
CA LEU A 48 -12.29 1.99 -17.35
C LEU A 48 -12.83 3.39 -17.65
N ILE A 49 -12.68 4.27 -16.67
CA ILE A 49 -13.06 5.67 -16.84
C ILE A 49 -12.21 6.28 -17.95
N PRO A 50 -12.79 7.06 -18.89
CA PRO A 50 -12.01 7.69 -19.95
C PRO A 50 -10.95 8.67 -19.43
N PRO A 51 -9.72 8.68 -19.97
CA PRO A 51 -8.62 9.55 -19.51
C PRO A 51 -8.93 11.05 -19.58
N ASN A 52 -9.75 11.48 -20.53
CA ASN A 52 -10.11 12.89 -20.73
C ASN A 52 -10.89 13.52 -19.58
N GLN A 53 -11.29 12.75 -18.57
CA GLN A 53 -11.89 13.28 -17.34
C GLN A 53 -10.86 13.74 -16.31
N LEU A 54 -9.59 13.37 -16.47
CA LEU A 54 -8.50 13.88 -15.61
C LEU A 54 -8.13 15.30 -16.02
N LYS A 55 -8.16 16.22 -15.07
CA LYS A 55 -7.75 17.60 -15.30
C LYS A 55 -6.27 17.68 -15.66
N GLY A 56 -5.95 18.47 -16.68
CA GLY A 56 -4.58 18.69 -17.14
C GLY A 56 -4.04 17.62 -18.07
N ILE A 57 -4.82 16.56 -18.37
CA ILE A 57 -4.39 15.44 -19.20
C ILE A 57 -3.98 15.89 -20.62
N ASP A 58 -4.73 16.80 -21.23
CA ASP A 58 -4.46 17.27 -22.59
C ASP A 58 -3.12 18.03 -22.66
N ILE A 59 -2.82 18.88 -21.66
CA ILE A 59 -1.57 19.64 -21.56
C ILE A 59 -0.41 18.66 -21.33
N ALA A 60 -0.57 17.68 -20.45
CA ALA A 60 0.42 16.65 -20.19
C ALA A 60 0.75 15.83 -21.44
N VAL A 61 -0.28 15.48 -22.21
CA VAL A 61 -0.12 14.76 -23.49
C VAL A 61 0.62 15.62 -24.51
N ASP A 62 0.28 16.90 -24.64
CA ASP A 62 0.95 17.82 -25.58
C ASP A 62 2.43 18.04 -25.22
N LEU A 63 2.76 18.12 -23.92
CA LEU A 63 4.16 18.21 -23.46
C LEU A 63 4.95 16.96 -23.83
N LEU A 64 4.45 15.76 -23.51
CA LEU A 64 5.12 14.50 -23.81
C LEU A 64 5.21 14.24 -25.32
N TYR A 65 4.13 14.53 -26.05
CA TYR A 65 4.10 14.41 -27.51
C TYR A 65 5.17 15.30 -28.16
N THR A 66 5.30 16.55 -27.71
CA THR A 66 6.28 17.50 -28.21
C THR A 66 7.70 17.05 -27.86
N ALA A 67 7.94 16.62 -26.63
CA ALA A 67 9.24 16.16 -26.18
C ALA A 67 9.74 14.96 -26.98
N ILE A 68 8.86 13.98 -27.26
CA ILE A 68 9.22 12.78 -28.04
C ILE A 68 9.49 13.15 -29.51
N ARG A 69 8.67 14.00 -30.11
CA ARG A 69 8.87 14.43 -31.51
C ARG A 69 10.14 15.22 -31.72
N ASN A 70 10.52 16.02 -30.74
CA ASN A 70 11.73 16.85 -30.78
C ASN A 70 12.99 16.12 -30.29
N ASP A 71 12.87 14.84 -29.92
CA ASP A 71 13.96 14.05 -29.33
C ASP A 71 14.53 14.71 -28.04
N GLU A 72 13.67 15.36 -27.27
CA GLU A 72 14.02 16.01 -25.99
C GLU A 72 14.30 14.93 -24.94
N ARG A 73 15.22 15.24 -24.01
CA ARG A 73 15.55 14.36 -22.90
C ARG A 73 14.50 14.47 -21.81
N ILE A 74 13.83 13.35 -21.52
CA ILE A 74 12.81 13.20 -20.49
C ILE A 74 13.43 12.53 -19.29
N LEU A 75 13.36 13.17 -18.12
CA LEU A 75 13.81 12.61 -16.85
C LEU A 75 12.60 12.31 -15.96
N ILE A 76 12.42 11.04 -15.62
CA ILE A 76 11.38 10.61 -14.69
C ILE A 76 11.93 10.75 -13.27
N VAL A 77 11.25 11.49 -12.40
CA VAL A 77 11.59 11.60 -10.98
C VAL A 77 10.55 10.83 -10.18
N GLY A 78 10.93 9.63 -9.71
CA GLY A 78 10.07 8.70 -8.98
C GLY A 78 10.13 8.88 -7.46
N ASP A 79 9.20 8.22 -6.76
CA ASP A 79 9.27 8.05 -5.31
C ASP A 79 10.03 6.76 -4.93
N PHE A 80 10.40 6.62 -3.66
CA PHE A 80 11.26 5.58 -3.10
C PHE A 80 10.47 4.36 -2.54
N ASP A 81 9.25 4.15 -2.98
CA ASP A 81 8.44 2.97 -2.64
C ASP A 81 8.00 2.19 -3.89
N VAL A 82 7.12 1.19 -3.71
CA VAL A 82 6.68 0.32 -4.82
C VAL A 82 5.83 1.08 -5.83
N ASP A 83 4.98 2.01 -5.40
CA ASP A 83 4.17 2.78 -6.35
C ASP A 83 5.05 3.69 -7.21
N GLY A 84 6.00 4.41 -6.59
CA GLY A 84 7.01 5.18 -7.31
C GLY A 84 7.86 4.32 -8.26
N ALA A 85 8.30 3.14 -7.81
CA ALA A 85 9.11 2.22 -8.64
C ALA A 85 8.33 1.66 -9.83
N THR A 86 7.07 1.25 -9.63
CA THR A 86 6.22 0.74 -10.73
C THR A 86 5.81 1.84 -11.68
N SER A 87 5.55 3.05 -11.17
CA SER A 87 5.27 4.26 -11.95
C SER A 87 6.45 4.64 -12.86
N THR A 88 7.65 4.68 -12.28
CA THR A 88 8.90 4.95 -13.01
C THR A 88 9.14 3.91 -14.09
N THR A 89 9.04 2.64 -13.73
CA THR A 89 9.23 1.51 -14.68
C THR A 89 8.22 1.58 -15.82
N LEU A 90 6.95 1.84 -15.52
CA LEU A 90 5.88 1.95 -16.52
C LEU A 90 6.16 3.13 -17.46
N ALA A 91 6.48 4.31 -16.91
CA ALA A 91 6.78 5.49 -17.72
C ALA A 91 7.93 5.23 -18.69
N ILE A 92 9.06 4.68 -18.24
CA ILE A 92 10.22 4.38 -19.07
C ILE A 92 9.85 3.38 -20.17
N LYS A 93 9.23 2.25 -19.82
CA LYS A 93 8.88 1.20 -20.79
C LYS A 93 7.91 1.70 -21.86
N VAL A 94 6.90 2.46 -21.47
CA VAL A 94 5.88 2.96 -22.40
C VAL A 94 6.44 4.06 -23.28
N LEU A 95 7.14 5.06 -22.73
CA LEU A 95 7.76 6.13 -23.52
C LEU A 95 8.77 5.58 -24.53
N THR A 96 9.60 4.63 -24.11
CA THR A 96 10.54 3.93 -25.02
C THR A 96 9.79 3.16 -26.11
N ALA A 97 8.70 2.48 -25.79
CA ALA A 97 7.86 1.77 -26.75
C ALA A 97 7.14 2.72 -27.73
N PHE A 98 6.91 3.98 -27.33
CA PHE A 98 6.37 5.04 -28.20
C PHE A 98 7.44 5.70 -29.09
N GLY A 99 8.72 5.34 -28.91
CA GLY A 99 9.82 5.84 -29.74
C GLY A 99 10.65 6.96 -29.09
N ALA A 100 10.43 7.28 -27.81
CA ALA A 100 11.31 8.19 -27.09
C ALA A 100 12.73 7.58 -26.99
N LYS A 101 13.76 8.34 -27.41
CA LYS A 101 15.14 7.86 -27.45
C LYS A 101 15.93 8.23 -26.20
N GLN A 102 15.52 9.28 -25.50
CA GLN A 102 16.24 9.88 -24.38
C GLN A 102 15.34 9.92 -23.14
N VAL A 103 15.11 8.76 -22.53
CA VAL A 103 14.36 8.63 -21.28
C VAL A 103 15.28 8.07 -20.21
N ASP A 104 15.37 8.75 -19.09
CA ASP A 104 16.17 8.36 -17.93
C ASP A 104 15.34 8.56 -16.66
N TYR A 105 15.81 8.09 -15.51
CA TYR A 105 15.12 8.28 -14.25
C TYR A 105 16.06 8.69 -13.11
N LEU A 106 15.46 9.27 -12.09
CA LEU A 106 16.10 9.65 -10.83
C LEU A 106 15.16 9.31 -9.67
N VAL A 107 15.67 8.64 -8.65
CA VAL A 107 14.94 8.45 -7.39
C VAL A 107 15.69 9.19 -6.29
N PRO A 108 15.01 10.07 -5.55
CA PRO A 108 15.64 10.76 -4.41
C PRO A 108 16.03 9.79 -3.31
N ASP A 109 17.26 9.91 -2.78
CA ASP A 109 17.60 9.31 -1.50
C ASP A 109 16.80 10.01 -0.39
N ARG A 110 15.83 9.28 0.19
CA ARG A 110 14.92 9.80 1.22
C ARG A 110 15.61 10.33 2.48
N PHE A 111 16.79 9.80 2.79
CA PHE A 111 17.55 10.19 3.98
C PHE A 111 18.28 11.50 3.76
N LYS A 112 18.75 11.75 2.54
CA LYS A 112 19.54 12.91 2.16
C LYS A 112 18.69 14.08 1.66
N TYR A 113 17.70 13.81 0.79
CA TYR A 113 16.95 14.86 0.07
C TYR A 113 15.49 15.00 0.53
N GLY A 114 14.98 14.02 1.32
CA GLY A 114 13.59 14.01 1.74
C GLY A 114 12.65 13.48 0.64
N TYR A 115 11.44 14.04 0.57
CA TYR A 115 10.36 13.57 -0.28
C TYR A 115 10.10 14.54 -1.44
N GLY A 116 9.86 13.97 -2.62
CA GLY A 116 9.39 14.68 -3.81
C GLY A 116 10.48 15.48 -4.53
N LEU A 117 10.06 16.32 -5.48
CA LEU A 117 10.93 17.19 -6.26
C LEU A 117 11.35 18.39 -5.40
N THR A 118 12.53 18.35 -4.79
CA THR A 118 13.13 19.47 -4.04
C THR A 118 14.13 20.23 -4.90
N PRO A 119 14.52 21.48 -4.54
CA PRO A 119 15.57 22.23 -5.24
C PRO A 119 16.88 21.45 -5.35
N GLU A 120 17.26 20.69 -4.31
CA GLU A 120 18.47 19.87 -4.31
C GLU A 120 18.38 18.73 -5.35
N ILE A 121 17.22 18.10 -5.47
CA ILE A 121 16.98 17.06 -6.49
C ILE A 121 17.01 17.66 -7.89
N VAL A 122 16.51 18.86 -8.08
CA VAL A 122 16.61 19.58 -9.37
C VAL A 122 18.07 19.85 -9.74
N GLN A 123 18.95 20.18 -8.78
CA GLN A 123 20.38 20.32 -9.06
C GLN A 123 21.03 18.99 -9.47
N VAL A 124 20.64 17.86 -8.86
CA VAL A 124 21.09 16.53 -9.30
C VAL A 124 20.53 16.21 -10.70
N ALA A 125 19.26 16.51 -10.96
CA ALA A 125 18.62 16.32 -12.25
C ALA A 125 19.29 17.10 -13.37
N LYS A 126 19.76 18.33 -13.10
CA LYS A 126 20.49 19.19 -14.03
C LYS A 126 21.73 18.52 -14.64
N GLU A 127 22.42 17.66 -13.87
CA GLU A 127 23.60 16.94 -14.37
C GLU A 127 23.27 16.00 -15.55
N ARG A 128 22.00 15.61 -15.68
CA ARG A 128 21.48 14.79 -16.77
C ARG A 128 20.95 15.61 -17.96
N ASN A 129 20.95 16.94 -17.85
CA ASN A 129 20.51 17.91 -18.87
C ASN A 129 19.11 17.61 -19.45
N PRO A 130 18.05 17.41 -18.64
CA PRO A 130 16.70 17.17 -19.14
C PRO A 130 16.09 18.46 -19.70
N GLN A 131 15.25 18.35 -20.70
CA GLN A 131 14.34 19.40 -21.16
C GLN A 131 12.97 19.30 -20.49
N LEU A 132 12.60 18.07 -20.05
CA LEU A 132 11.35 17.80 -19.36
C LEU A 132 11.61 16.89 -18.16
N ILE A 133 11.21 17.34 -16.98
CA ILE A 133 11.08 16.48 -15.79
C ILE A 133 9.62 16.02 -15.71
N VAL A 134 9.42 14.71 -15.52
CA VAL A 134 8.11 14.12 -15.22
C VAL A 134 8.19 13.51 -13.83
N THR A 135 7.47 14.07 -12.87
CA THR A 135 7.35 13.42 -11.56
C THR A 135 6.30 12.32 -11.62
N VAL A 136 6.55 11.21 -10.97
CA VAL A 136 5.60 10.11 -10.84
C VAL A 136 5.46 9.74 -9.36
N ASP A 137 4.21 9.69 -8.89
CA ASP A 137 3.86 9.42 -7.51
C ASP A 137 4.39 10.46 -6.50
N ASN A 138 4.68 11.66 -6.99
CA ASN A 138 5.09 12.81 -6.18
C ASN A 138 4.93 14.12 -6.97
N GLY A 139 5.12 15.23 -6.28
CA GLY A 139 5.27 16.53 -6.94
C GLY A 139 4.17 17.54 -6.64
N ILE A 140 2.96 17.12 -6.23
CA ILE A 140 1.83 18.05 -5.99
C ILE A 140 2.10 19.10 -4.90
N ALA A 141 3.05 18.87 -4.03
CA ALA A 141 3.49 19.79 -2.98
C ALA A 141 4.85 20.45 -3.27
N SER A 142 5.47 20.19 -4.43
CA SER A 142 6.87 20.54 -4.76
C SER A 142 7.00 21.94 -5.37
N ILE A 143 6.48 22.98 -4.68
CA ILE A 143 6.49 24.36 -5.19
C ILE A 143 7.91 24.85 -5.46
N ASP A 144 8.81 24.71 -4.47
CA ASP A 144 10.18 25.20 -4.57
C ASP A 144 11.00 24.42 -5.61
N GLY A 145 10.75 23.11 -5.74
CA GLY A 145 11.37 22.27 -6.75
C GLY A 145 10.96 22.65 -8.17
N VAL A 146 9.67 22.93 -8.40
CA VAL A 146 9.18 23.40 -9.70
C VAL A 146 9.79 24.75 -10.05
N ASN A 147 9.84 25.70 -9.11
CA ASN A 147 10.49 26.99 -9.32
C ASN A 147 11.97 26.83 -9.69
N ALA A 148 12.70 25.98 -8.95
CA ALA A 148 14.11 25.69 -9.22
C ALA A 148 14.34 25.04 -10.60
N ALA A 149 13.40 24.21 -11.09
CA ALA A 149 13.46 23.65 -12.44
C ALA A 149 13.24 24.72 -13.52
N HIS A 150 12.25 25.58 -13.33
CA HIS A 150 11.98 26.70 -14.24
C HIS A 150 13.14 27.71 -14.29
N ASP A 151 13.83 27.98 -13.17
CA ASP A 151 15.05 28.81 -13.13
C ASP A 151 16.21 28.23 -13.98
N LEU A 152 16.10 26.95 -14.35
CA LEU A 152 17.05 26.25 -15.22
C LEU A 152 16.49 25.97 -16.63
N ASP A 153 15.39 26.61 -17.01
CA ASP A 153 14.65 26.39 -18.28
C ASP A 153 14.20 24.91 -18.48
N ILE A 154 13.95 24.17 -17.40
CA ILE A 154 13.46 22.79 -17.44
C ILE A 154 11.95 22.80 -17.21
N LYS A 155 11.19 22.23 -18.15
CA LYS A 155 9.74 22.03 -18.00
C LYS A 155 9.42 20.94 -16.99
N VAL A 156 8.28 21.05 -16.31
CA VAL A 156 7.84 20.08 -15.29
C VAL A 156 6.41 19.61 -15.57
N LEU A 157 6.26 18.31 -15.75
CA LEU A 157 4.97 17.60 -15.71
C LEU A 157 4.86 16.86 -14.37
N ILE A 158 3.85 17.19 -13.58
CA ILE A 158 3.53 16.47 -12.35
C ILE A 158 2.46 15.42 -12.64
N THR A 159 2.75 14.14 -12.31
CA THR A 159 1.77 13.07 -12.19
C THR A 159 1.81 12.53 -10.77
N ASP A 160 0.70 12.71 -10.05
CA ASP A 160 0.63 12.44 -8.61
C ASP A 160 -0.80 12.08 -8.22
N HIS A 161 -0.98 11.51 -7.05
CA HIS A 161 -2.30 11.20 -6.49
C HIS A 161 -2.47 11.69 -5.04
N HIS A 162 -1.40 12.21 -4.45
CA HIS A 162 -1.43 12.75 -3.09
C HIS A 162 -2.34 13.97 -2.98
N LEU A 163 -2.81 14.24 -1.75
CA LEU A 163 -3.63 15.42 -1.49
C LEU A 163 -2.80 16.69 -1.64
N PRO A 164 -3.29 17.70 -2.37
CA PRO A 164 -2.59 18.95 -2.57
C PRO A 164 -2.51 19.78 -1.28
N GLY A 165 -1.52 20.66 -1.21
CA GLY A 165 -1.44 21.73 -0.22
C GLY A 165 -2.46 22.85 -0.48
N LYS A 166 -2.35 23.95 0.28
CA LYS A 166 -3.18 25.15 0.10
C LYS A 166 -2.97 25.82 -1.27
N THR A 167 -1.78 25.71 -1.80
CA THR A 167 -1.37 26.22 -3.10
C THR A 167 -0.74 25.10 -3.92
N LEU A 168 -0.96 25.14 -5.24
CA LEU A 168 -0.34 24.22 -6.18
C LEU A 168 0.98 24.79 -6.73
N PRO A 169 1.96 23.94 -7.06
CA PRO A 169 3.13 24.35 -7.83
C PRO A 169 2.69 24.85 -9.21
N GLN A 170 3.45 25.80 -9.76
CA GLN A 170 3.20 26.38 -11.10
C GLN A 170 3.89 25.51 -12.18
N ALA A 171 3.65 24.20 -12.17
CA ALA A 171 4.19 23.28 -13.16
C ALA A 171 3.54 23.51 -14.54
N ASP A 172 4.21 23.08 -15.62
CA ASP A 172 3.70 23.20 -17.00
C ASP A 172 2.44 22.37 -17.20
N ALA A 173 2.33 21.23 -16.52
CA ALA A 173 1.08 20.47 -16.38
C ALA A 173 1.02 19.72 -15.05
N ILE A 174 -0.20 19.53 -14.54
CA ILE A 174 -0.47 18.71 -13.35
C ILE A 174 -1.60 17.75 -13.69
N VAL A 175 -1.34 16.46 -13.53
CA VAL A 175 -2.35 15.40 -13.59
C VAL A 175 -2.41 14.73 -12.22
N ASN A 176 -3.48 15.02 -11.49
CA ASN A 176 -3.73 14.47 -10.16
C ASN A 176 -5.24 14.45 -9.92
N PRO A 177 -5.86 13.29 -9.67
CA PRO A 177 -7.31 13.19 -9.46
C PRO A 177 -7.80 13.96 -8.23
N ASN A 178 -6.89 14.29 -7.30
CA ASN A 178 -7.18 15.00 -6.06
C ASN A 178 -6.92 16.51 -6.14
N GLN A 179 -6.46 17.04 -7.30
CA GLN A 179 -6.25 18.47 -7.46
C GLN A 179 -7.58 19.24 -7.49
N PRO A 180 -7.62 20.50 -7.04
CA PRO A 180 -8.82 21.31 -7.05
C PRO A 180 -9.44 21.44 -8.47
N GLY A 181 -10.74 21.17 -8.55
CA GLY A 181 -11.51 21.26 -9.82
C GLY A 181 -11.30 20.08 -10.77
N ASP A 182 -10.66 19.00 -10.34
CA ASP A 182 -10.65 17.74 -11.06
C ASP A 182 -11.97 16.99 -10.88
N SER A 183 -12.53 16.45 -11.96
CA SER A 183 -13.82 15.74 -12.00
C SER A 183 -13.69 14.23 -12.16
N PHE A 184 -12.49 13.67 -12.20
CA PHE A 184 -12.28 12.24 -12.35
C PHE A 184 -12.93 11.47 -11.20
N PRO A 185 -13.83 10.52 -11.46
CA PRO A 185 -14.61 9.87 -10.41
C PRO A 185 -13.80 9.03 -9.42
N SER A 186 -12.71 8.38 -9.89
CA SER A 186 -11.84 7.56 -9.05
C SER A 186 -10.78 8.44 -8.38
N LYS A 187 -11.05 8.88 -7.16
CA LYS A 187 -10.12 9.69 -6.35
C LYS A 187 -9.02 8.86 -5.68
N SER A 188 -9.12 7.55 -5.80
CA SER A 188 -8.22 6.57 -5.17
C SER A 188 -7.22 5.95 -6.16
N LEU A 189 -6.97 6.56 -7.31
CA LEU A 189 -5.88 6.09 -8.16
C LEU A 189 -4.55 6.14 -7.40
N ALA A 190 -3.72 5.13 -7.53
CA ALA A 190 -2.32 5.17 -7.14
C ALA A 190 -1.49 5.96 -8.18
N GLY A 191 -0.27 6.38 -7.86
CA GLY A 191 0.61 7.09 -8.78
C GLY A 191 0.81 6.35 -10.10
N VAL A 192 1.00 5.02 -10.04
CA VAL A 192 1.10 4.17 -11.24
C VAL A 192 -0.18 4.17 -12.09
N GLY A 193 -1.33 4.29 -11.44
CA GLY A 193 -2.61 4.45 -12.13
C GLY A 193 -2.69 5.78 -12.87
N VAL A 194 -2.24 6.87 -12.26
CA VAL A 194 -2.23 8.20 -12.88
C VAL A 194 -1.33 8.22 -14.12
N ILE A 195 -0.08 7.76 -14.01
CA ILE A 195 0.81 7.72 -15.18
C ILE A 195 0.32 6.75 -16.25
N PHE A 196 -0.34 5.63 -15.88
CA PHE A 196 -0.98 4.74 -16.85
C PHE A 196 -2.07 5.44 -17.66
N TYR A 197 -2.88 6.29 -17.03
CA TYR A 197 -3.88 7.10 -17.71
C TYR A 197 -3.27 8.15 -18.64
N VAL A 198 -2.18 8.81 -18.23
CA VAL A 198 -1.41 9.73 -19.08
C VAL A 198 -0.89 9.00 -20.32
N MET A 199 -0.28 7.82 -20.13
CA MET A 199 0.22 7.01 -21.25
C MET A 199 -0.91 6.51 -22.16
N THR A 200 -2.10 6.25 -21.61
CA THR A 200 -3.27 5.85 -22.40
C THR A 200 -3.74 6.99 -23.32
N ALA A 201 -3.81 8.21 -22.80
CA ALA A 201 -4.15 9.40 -23.58
C ALA A 201 -3.07 9.73 -24.63
N LEU A 202 -1.78 9.64 -24.25
CA LEU A 202 -0.65 9.87 -25.15
C LEU A 202 -0.63 8.86 -26.31
N ARG A 203 -0.92 7.57 -26.02
CA ARG A 203 -1.06 6.56 -27.10
C ARG A 203 -2.14 6.93 -28.10
N ALA A 204 -3.30 7.39 -27.60
CA ALA A 204 -4.41 7.82 -28.46
C ALA A 204 -3.97 8.99 -29.37
N ARG A 205 -3.28 9.98 -28.79
CA ARG A 205 -2.75 11.13 -29.55
C ARG A 205 -1.76 10.68 -30.66
N PHE A 206 -0.81 9.80 -30.34
CA PHE A 206 0.15 9.29 -31.31
C PHE A 206 -0.52 8.49 -32.44
N ARG A 207 -1.55 7.71 -32.13
CA ARG A 207 -2.32 6.97 -33.13
C ARG A 207 -3.09 7.92 -34.04
N ASP A 208 -3.76 8.91 -33.46
CA ASP A 208 -4.61 9.85 -34.22
C ASP A 208 -3.77 10.76 -35.14
N GLU A 209 -2.50 11.04 -34.76
CA GLU A 209 -1.53 11.79 -35.58
C GLU A 209 -0.71 10.90 -36.54
N GLY A 210 -0.96 9.60 -36.62
CA GLY A 210 -0.24 8.68 -37.50
C GLY A 210 1.20 8.37 -37.10
N TRP A 211 1.63 8.77 -35.90
CA TRP A 211 3.03 8.66 -35.43
C TRP A 211 3.61 7.25 -35.52
N PHE A 212 2.86 6.24 -35.11
CA PHE A 212 3.33 4.85 -35.11
C PHE A 212 3.60 4.34 -36.52
N GLU A 213 2.75 4.68 -37.47
CA GLU A 213 2.89 4.29 -38.88
C GLU A 213 4.06 5.03 -39.52
N GLU A 214 4.17 6.34 -39.31
CA GLU A 214 5.26 7.17 -39.86
C GLU A 214 6.65 6.72 -39.39
N ASN A 215 6.76 6.24 -38.14
CA ASN A 215 8.03 5.80 -37.57
C ASN A 215 8.26 4.29 -37.62
N GLY A 216 7.37 3.53 -38.27
CA GLY A 216 7.47 2.07 -38.37
C GLY A 216 7.38 1.36 -37.01
N ILE A 217 6.71 1.97 -36.05
CA ILE A 217 6.51 1.43 -34.70
C ILE A 217 5.18 0.67 -34.68
N LYS A 218 5.19 -0.59 -34.24
CA LYS A 218 3.93 -1.29 -33.96
C LYS A 218 3.26 -0.64 -32.74
N GLU A 219 2.03 -0.16 -32.88
CA GLU A 219 1.29 0.45 -31.78
C GLU A 219 1.29 -0.46 -30.55
N PRO A 220 1.85 0.01 -29.39
CA PRO A 220 1.94 -0.81 -28.19
C PRO A 220 0.60 -1.01 -27.51
N MET A 221 0.35 -2.21 -27.00
CA MET A 221 -0.82 -2.51 -26.17
C MET A 221 -0.50 -2.21 -24.71
N LEU A 222 -1.09 -1.16 -24.14
CA LEU A 222 -0.82 -0.74 -22.76
C LEU A 222 -1.23 -1.79 -21.72
N SER A 223 -2.18 -2.66 -22.03
CA SER A 223 -2.54 -3.78 -21.17
C SER A 223 -1.34 -4.70 -20.85
N THR A 224 -0.25 -4.63 -21.62
CA THR A 224 0.99 -5.38 -21.39
C THR A 224 1.64 -5.01 -20.05
N TRP A 225 1.42 -3.81 -19.52
CA TRP A 225 2.01 -3.30 -18.29
C TRP A 225 1.02 -3.19 -17.11
N LEU A 226 -0.16 -3.80 -17.21
CA LEU A 226 -1.15 -3.79 -16.13
C LEU A 226 -0.69 -4.57 -14.88
N ASP A 227 0.25 -5.47 -15.03
CA ASP A 227 0.92 -6.15 -13.91
C ASP A 227 1.66 -5.15 -13.00
N LEU A 228 2.35 -4.14 -13.57
CA LEU A 228 2.97 -3.05 -12.82
C LEU A 228 1.89 -2.19 -12.14
N VAL A 229 0.82 -1.87 -12.87
CA VAL A 229 -0.30 -1.06 -12.34
C VAL A 229 -0.96 -1.78 -11.15
N ALA A 230 -1.20 -3.08 -11.26
CA ALA A 230 -1.77 -3.86 -10.18
C ALA A 230 -0.84 -3.90 -8.95
N LEU A 231 0.47 -4.08 -9.18
CA LEU A 231 1.45 -4.14 -8.10
C LEU A 231 1.53 -2.81 -7.33
N GLY A 232 1.68 -1.67 -8.01
CA GLY A 232 1.74 -0.36 -7.36
C GLY A 232 0.43 -0.03 -6.65
N THR A 233 -0.73 -0.20 -7.31
CA THR A 233 -2.05 0.08 -6.73
C THR A 233 -2.29 -0.69 -5.42
N VAL A 234 -1.94 -1.98 -5.37
CA VAL A 234 -2.12 -2.78 -4.15
C VAL A 234 -1.07 -2.43 -3.09
N ALA A 235 0.17 -2.14 -3.50
CA ALA A 235 1.26 -1.82 -2.58
C ALA A 235 1.05 -0.48 -1.86
N ASP A 236 0.48 0.51 -2.53
CA ASP A 236 0.16 1.83 -1.97
C ASP A 236 -1.07 1.81 -1.06
N MET A 237 -1.79 0.68 -1.02
CA MET A 237 -2.98 0.50 -0.16
C MET A 237 -4.10 1.52 -0.43
N VAL A 238 -4.20 2.04 -1.64
CA VAL A 238 -5.34 2.87 -2.04
C VAL A 238 -6.64 2.06 -2.09
N SER A 239 -7.77 2.76 -1.93
CA SER A 239 -9.07 2.09 -1.97
C SER A 239 -9.31 1.42 -3.33
N LEU A 240 -9.68 0.14 -3.31
CA LEU A 240 -10.07 -0.61 -4.50
C LEU A 240 -11.51 -0.27 -4.91
N ASP A 241 -11.71 0.97 -5.35
CA ASP A 241 -12.95 1.34 -6.03
C ASP A 241 -13.13 0.53 -7.33
N TYR A 242 -14.24 0.72 -8.03
CA TYR A 242 -14.52 -0.09 -9.22
C TYR A 242 -13.44 0.05 -10.30
N ASN A 243 -12.93 1.26 -10.51
CA ASN A 243 -11.89 1.52 -11.50
C ASN A 243 -10.55 0.83 -11.14
N ASN A 244 -10.14 0.92 -9.88
CA ASN A 244 -8.95 0.23 -9.38
C ASN A 244 -9.11 -1.30 -9.42
N ARG A 245 -10.32 -1.83 -9.15
CA ARG A 245 -10.58 -3.27 -9.28
C ARG A 245 -10.40 -3.75 -10.72
N ILE A 246 -10.82 -2.97 -11.73
CA ILE A 246 -10.58 -3.31 -13.15
C ILE A 246 -9.06 -3.39 -13.42
N LEU A 247 -8.29 -2.39 -12.98
CA LEU A 247 -6.83 -2.35 -13.18
C LEU A 247 -6.15 -3.54 -12.49
N VAL A 248 -6.47 -3.78 -11.22
CA VAL A 248 -5.86 -4.84 -10.40
C VAL A 248 -6.25 -6.23 -10.91
N ALA A 249 -7.52 -6.47 -11.25
CA ALA A 249 -7.98 -7.77 -11.74
C ALA A 249 -7.27 -8.16 -13.05
N ASN A 250 -7.15 -7.21 -13.99
CA ASN A 250 -6.49 -7.47 -15.27
C ASN A 250 -4.98 -7.64 -15.11
N GLY A 251 -4.33 -6.86 -14.24
CA GLY A 251 -2.91 -7.02 -13.95
C GLY A 251 -2.61 -8.33 -13.24
N LEU A 252 -3.42 -8.71 -12.25
CA LEU A 252 -3.30 -9.99 -11.55
C LEU A 252 -3.48 -11.18 -12.51
N ALA A 253 -4.48 -11.13 -13.39
CA ALA A 253 -4.70 -12.16 -14.40
C ALA A 253 -3.49 -12.33 -15.32
N ARG A 254 -2.79 -11.24 -15.68
CA ARG A 254 -1.54 -11.32 -16.46
C ARG A 254 -0.44 -12.04 -15.70
N ILE A 255 -0.26 -11.72 -14.41
CA ILE A 255 0.74 -12.39 -13.56
C ILE A 255 0.42 -13.88 -13.46
N GLN A 256 -0.84 -14.23 -13.19
CA GLN A 256 -1.32 -15.61 -13.09
C GLN A 256 -1.09 -16.41 -14.38
N ASN A 257 -1.18 -15.76 -15.54
CA ASN A 257 -0.92 -16.38 -16.85
C ASN A 257 0.57 -16.35 -17.25
N GLY A 258 1.47 -15.88 -16.40
CA GLY A 258 2.91 -15.78 -16.69
C GLY A 258 3.25 -14.72 -17.75
N GLN A 259 2.36 -13.77 -18.02
CA GLN A 259 2.51 -12.70 -19.00
C GLN A 259 2.91 -11.37 -18.34
N CYS A 260 3.67 -11.42 -17.27
CA CYS A 260 4.10 -10.26 -16.50
C CYS A 260 5.58 -9.92 -16.74
N GLN A 261 6.01 -8.80 -16.15
CA GLN A 261 7.41 -8.37 -16.21
C GLN A 261 8.32 -9.43 -15.59
N PRO A 262 9.51 -9.67 -16.21
CA PRO A 262 10.48 -10.66 -15.72
C PRO A 262 10.89 -10.46 -14.27
N GLY A 263 10.98 -9.21 -13.79
CA GLY A 263 11.28 -8.87 -12.40
C GLY A 263 10.25 -9.43 -11.41
N ILE A 264 8.96 -9.33 -11.75
CA ILE A 264 7.88 -9.90 -10.93
C ILE A 264 8.05 -11.42 -10.82
N LEU A 265 8.31 -12.11 -11.95
CA LEU A 265 8.53 -13.56 -11.96
C LEU A 265 9.76 -13.96 -11.14
N ALA A 266 10.87 -13.21 -11.24
CA ALA A 266 12.09 -13.49 -10.49
C ALA A 266 11.84 -13.39 -8.96
N ILE A 267 11.13 -12.35 -8.50
CA ILE A 267 10.78 -12.20 -7.09
C ILE A 267 9.85 -13.33 -6.63
N LEU A 268 8.87 -13.73 -7.42
CA LEU A 268 7.95 -14.83 -7.09
C LEU A 268 8.67 -16.18 -6.97
N GLN A 269 9.64 -16.45 -7.86
CA GLN A 269 10.45 -17.66 -7.81
C GLN A 269 11.27 -17.73 -6.50
N LEU A 270 11.92 -16.63 -6.11
CA LEU A 270 12.65 -16.55 -4.83
C LEU A 270 11.72 -16.70 -3.62
N ALA A 271 10.51 -16.16 -3.70
CA ALA A 271 9.50 -16.30 -2.66
C ALA A 271 8.83 -17.69 -2.62
N ASN A 272 9.19 -18.61 -3.50
CA ASN A 272 8.53 -19.92 -3.70
C ASN A 272 7.01 -19.78 -3.86
N ARG A 273 6.56 -18.80 -4.65
CA ARG A 273 5.13 -18.58 -4.96
C ARG A 273 4.81 -19.02 -6.38
N ASN A 274 3.71 -19.75 -6.52
CA ASN A 274 3.17 -20.14 -7.82
C ASN A 274 2.38 -18.97 -8.41
N PRO A 275 2.79 -18.38 -9.54
CA PRO A 275 2.06 -17.26 -10.15
C PRO A 275 0.58 -17.55 -10.40
N ARG A 276 0.21 -18.78 -10.78
CA ARG A 276 -1.17 -19.16 -11.10
C ARG A 276 -2.15 -19.10 -9.91
N GLN A 277 -1.62 -19.05 -8.68
CA GLN A 277 -2.42 -19.08 -7.46
C GLN A 277 -2.41 -17.73 -6.71
N LEU A 278 -1.75 -16.73 -7.30
CA LEU A 278 -1.63 -15.42 -6.69
C LEU A 278 -2.98 -14.74 -6.50
N SER A 279 -3.12 -14.08 -5.37
CA SER A 279 -4.18 -13.15 -5.04
C SER A 279 -3.67 -11.70 -5.00
N ALA A 280 -4.56 -10.73 -4.90
CA ALA A 280 -4.16 -9.35 -4.68
C ALA A 280 -3.35 -9.19 -3.36
N SER A 281 -3.69 -9.94 -2.31
CA SER A 281 -2.92 -9.97 -1.06
C SER A 281 -1.45 -10.34 -1.27
N ASP A 282 -1.12 -11.25 -2.19
CA ASP A 282 0.27 -11.61 -2.47
C ASP A 282 1.07 -10.46 -3.07
N LEU A 283 0.43 -9.56 -3.86
CA LEU A 283 1.08 -8.35 -4.35
C LEU A 283 1.52 -7.47 -3.18
N GLY A 284 0.65 -7.27 -2.19
CA GLY A 284 0.92 -6.44 -1.01
C GLY A 284 1.82 -7.09 0.04
N TYR A 285 1.76 -8.40 0.25
CA TYR A 285 2.47 -9.09 1.34
C TYR A 285 3.69 -9.90 0.90
N VAL A 286 3.80 -10.23 -0.40
CA VAL A 286 4.94 -11.01 -0.92
C VAL A 286 5.84 -10.14 -1.80
N LEU A 287 5.30 -9.47 -2.81
CA LEU A 287 6.10 -8.67 -3.74
C LEU A 287 6.50 -7.32 -3.15
N ALA A 288 5.52 -6.53 -2.70
CA ALA A 288 5.75 -5.16 -2.24
C ALA A 288 6.77 -5.04 -1.09
N PRO A 289 6.80 -5.89 -0.05
CA PRO A 289 7.78 -5.76 1.03
C PRO A 289 9.23 -5.96 0.58
N ARG A 290 9.49 -6.76 -0.47
CA ARG A 290 10.80 -6.99 -1.04
C ARG A 290 11.31 -5.77 -1.77
N ILE A 291 10.49 -5.18 -2.62
CA ILE A 291 10.82 -3.96 -3.36
C ILE A 291 10.96 -2.78 -2.39
N ASN A 292 10.01 -2.61 -1.46
CA ASN A 292 10.05 -1.55 -0.44
C ASN A 292 11.28 -1.61 0.48
N ALA A 293 11.90 -2.77 0.63
CA ALA A 293 13.10 -2.90 1.45
C ALA A 293 14.28 -2.10 0.86
N ALA A 294 14.38 -1.98 -0.46
CA ALA A 294 15.38 -1.14 -1.11
C ALA A 294 15.25 0.32 -0.68
N GLY A 295 14.08 0.95 -0.81
CA GLY A 295 13.87 2.35 -0.40
C GLY A 295 13.92 2.59 1.11
N ARG A 296 14.04 1.55 1.94
CA ARG A 296 14.19 1.66 3.40
C ARG A 296 15.62 1.50 3.88
N LEU A 297 16.44 0.70 3.21
CA LEU A 297 17.77 0.32 3.65
C LEU A 297 18.88 0.63 2.63
N ASP A 298 18.51 0.86 1.37
CA ASP A 298 19.44 1.05 0.26
C ASP A 298 18.80 2.02 -0.77
N ASP A 299 19.05 1.84 -2.05
CA ASP A 299 18.57 2.63 -3.16
C ASP A 299 17.41 1.92 -3.89
N MET A 300 16.29 2.62 -4.10
CA MET A 300 15.12 2.09 -4.81
C MET A 300 15.43 1.76 -6.28
N SER A 301 16.50 2.28 -6.86
CA SER A 301 16.93 1.90 -8.21
C SER A 301 17.10 0.38 -8.37
N ILE A 302 17.47 -0.36 -7.31
CA ILE A 302 17.53 -1.82 -7.31
C ILE A 302 16.16 -2.44 -7.66
N GLY A 303 15.09 -1.88 -7.09
CA GLY A 303 13.72 -2.31 -7.39
C GLY A 303 13.30 -1.97 -8.81
N ILE A 304 13.61 -0.77 -9.26
CA ILE A 304 13.31 -0.28 -10.62
C ILE A 304 14.07 -1.12 -11.66
N GLU A 305 15.37 -1.36 -11.49
CA GLU A 305 16.18 -2.18 -12.40
C GLU A 305 15.71 -3.64 -12.44
N CYS A 306 15.25 -4.18 -11.30
CA CYS A 306 14.60 -5.50 -11.28
C CYS A 306 13.37 -5.52 -12.20
N LEU A 307 12.49 -4.51 -12.12
CA LEU A 307 11.27 -4.42 -12.92
C LEU A 307 11.54 -4.03 -14.40
N LEU A 308 12.60 -3.26 -14.68
CA LEU A 308 13.03 -2.90 -16.03
C LEU A 308 13.70 -4.07 -16.78
N SER A 309 14.27 -5.02 -16.05
CA SER A 309 15.04 -6.14 -16.61
C SER A 309 14.30 -6.85 -17.74
N PRO A 310 14.93 -7.07 -18.90
CA PRO A 310 14.28 -7.67 -20.07
C PRO A 310 14.12 -9.19 -19.97
N THR A 311 14.85 -9.85 -19.06
CA THR A 311 14.80 -11.30 -18.85
C THR A 311 14.78 -11.68 -17.37
N VAL A 312 14.21 -12.85 -17.05
CA VAL A 312 14.20 -13.37 -15.67
C VAL A 312 15.62 -13.59 -15.14
N VAL A 313 16.55 -13.98 -15.99
CA VAL A 313 17.96 -14.21 -15.60
C VAL A 313 18.60 -12.91 -15.09
N GLN A 314 18.45 -11.81 -15.83
CA GLN A 314 18.96 -10.51 -15.42
C GLN A 314 18.22 -9.98 -14.17
N ALA A 315 16.91 -10.14 -14.11
CA ALA A 315 16.10 -9.75 -12.97
C ALA A 315 16.47 -10.51 -11.68
N SER A 316 16.94 -11.77 -11.79
CA SER A 316 17.25 -12.63 -10.64
C SER A 316 18.37 -12.08 -9.76
N GLU A 317 19.33 -11.36 -10.32
CA GLU A 317 20.38 -10.70 -9.54
C GLU A 317 19.81 -9.62 -8.62
N PHE A 318 19.01 -8.70 -9.19
CA PHE A 318 18.32 -7.65 -8.44
C PHE A 318 17.32 -8.24 -7.44
N ALA A 319 16.54 -9.25 -7.85
CA ALA A 319 15.59 -9.92 -6.98
C ALA A 319 16.27 -10.57 -5.76
N SER A 320 17.45 -11.15 -5.94
CA SER A 320 18.25 -11.72 -4.83
C SER A 320 18.73 -10.62 -3.87
N ARG A 321 19.11 -9.45 -4.39
CA ARG A 321 19.47 -8.30 -3.56
C ARG A 321 18.25 -7.78 -2.76
N LEU A 322 17.09 -7.68 -3.41
CA LEU A 322 15.83 -7.29 -2.77
C LEU A 322 15.42 -8.26 -1.65
N GLU A 323 15.60 -9.58 -1.85
CA GLU A 323 15.33 -10.58 -0.81
C GLU A 323 16.28 -10.41 0.37
N THR A 324 17.58 -10.18 0.13
CA THR A 324 18.56 -9.93 1.19
C THR A 324 18.17 -8.70 2.01
N LEU A 325 17.88 -7.58 1.35
CA LEU A 325 17.42 -6.35 2.02
C LEU A 325 16.10 -6.55 2.80
N ASN A 326 15.19 -7.35 2.27
CA ASN A 326 13.93 -7.65 2.95
C ASN A 326 14.13 -8.53 4.20
N LEU A 327 15.08 -9.48 4.17
CA LEU A 327 15.46 -10.27 5.34
C LEU A 327 16.12 -9.39 6.41
N GLU A 328 17.09 -8.57 6.02
CA GLU A 328 17.75 -7.61 6.90
C GLU A 328 16.73 -6.62 7.51
N ARG A 329 15.84 -6.06 6.71
CA ARG A 329 14.77 -5.21 7.20
C ARG A 329 13.89 -5.90 8.24
N ARG A 330 13.57 -7.20 8.04
CA ARG A 330 12.77 -7.99 9.00
C ARG A 330 13.49 -8.21 10.32
N GLU A 331 14.80 -8.47 10.27
CA GLU A 331 15.64 -8.64 11.44
C GLU A 331 15.69 -7.35 12.26
N ILE A 332 16.10 -6.24 11.64
CA ILE A 332 16.11 -4.91 12.28
C ILE A 332 14.74 -4.56 12.86
N GLN A 333 13.65 -4.79 12.09
CA GLN A 333 12.30 -4.55 12.57
C GLN A 333 11.94 -5.41 13.79
N GLY A 334 12.39 -6.67 13.83
CA GLY A 334 12.17 -7.57 14.95
C GLY A 334 12.82 -7.05 16.24
N ASP A 335 14.10 -6.67 16.15
CA ASP A 335 14.87 -6.13 17.26
C ASP A 335 14.26 -4.80 17.76
N MET A 336 13.97 -3.88 16.86
CA MET A 336 13.34 -2.60 17.22
C MET A 336 11.96 -2.81 17.85
N GLN A 337 11.16 -3.78 17.39
CA GLN A 337 9.85 -4.10 17.95
C GLN A 337 9.98 -4.65 19.38
N GLN A 338 10.96 -5.50 19.64
CA GLN A 338 11.24 -6.01 21.00
C GLN A 338 11.63 -4.87 21.94
N GLN A 339 12.54 -4.00 21.52
CA GLN A 339 12.97 -2.82 22.28
C GLN A 339 11.79 -1.87 22.56
N ALA A 340 10.95 -1.60 21.55
CA ALA A 340 9.76 -0.77 21.73
C ALA A 340 8.75 -1.38 22.71
N THR A 341 8.60 -2.71 22.67
CA THR A 341 7.74 -3.44 23.62
C THR A 341 8.26 -3.30 25.06
N GLN A 342 9.56 -3.51 25.25
CA GLN A 342 10.19 -3.36 26.57
C GLN A 342 10.05 -1.93 27.12
N ALA A 343 10.29 -0.91 26.28
CA ALA A 343 10.12 0.50 26.68
C ALA A 343 8.68 0.80 27.13
N VAL A 344 7.69 0.24 26.45
CA VAL A 344 6.27 0.39 26.85
C VAL A 344 5.97 -0.31 28.18
N GLU A 345 6.52 -1.49 28.41
CA GLU A 345 6.37 -2.23 29.67
C GLU A 345 7.00 -1.46 30.86
N GLU A 346 8.18 -0.88 30.66
CA GLU A 346 8.84 -0.03 31.66
C GLU A 346 7.97 1.18 32.05
N ILE A 347 7.38 1.89 31.06
CA ILE A 347 6.45 2.99 31.32
C ILE A 347 5.23 2.52 32.14
N GLY A 348 4.69 1.33 31.85
CA GLY A 348 3.52 0.77 32.53
C GLY A 348 3.80 0.26 33.96
N THR A 349 5.05 -0.17 34.28
CA THR A 349 5.42 -0.70 35.60
C THR A 349 5.65 0.38 36.67
N GLU A 350 5.90 1.62 36.27
CA GLU A 350 6.07 2.76 37.19
C GLU A 350 4.75 3.24 37.86
N GLY A 351 3.65 2.48 37.71
CA GLY A 351 2.34 2.80 38.28
C GLY A 351 1.58 3.89 37.53
N ASN A 352 2.08 4.29 36.39
CA ASN A 352 1.45 5.25 35.47
C ASN A 352 0.62 4.54 34.42
N THR A 353 -0.57 5.04 34.16
CA THR A 353 -1.34 4.66 32.97
C THR A 353 -0.57 5.13 31.73
N LEU A 354 -0.48 4.27 30.70
CA LEU A 354 0.15 4.64 29.42
C LEU A 354 -0.49 5.92 28.85
N PRO A 355 0.31 6.91 28.38
CA PRO A 355 -0.22 8.12 27.76
C PRO A 355 -1.13 7.80 26.58
N GLN A 356 -2.16 8.60 26.33
CA GLN A 356 -3.07 8.40 25.18
C GLN A 356 -2.38 8.58 23.84
N GLY A 357 -1.41 9.49 23.74
CA GLY A 357 -0.48 9.63 22.63
C GLY A 357 0.94 9.24 23.08
N LEU A 358 1.57 8.29 22.39
CA LEU A 358 2.84 7.71 22.81
C LEU A 358 3.98 8.11 21.87
N CYS A 359 5.08 8.59 22.45
CA CYS A 359 6.34 8.81 21.74
C CYS A 359 7.37 7.77 22.19
N LEU A 360 8.05 7.14 21.25
CA LEU A 360 9.10 6.15 21.50
C LEU A 360 10.38 6.57 20.77
N PHE A 361 11.52 6.40 21.41
CA PHE A 361 12.82 6.71 20.86
C PHE A 361 13.88 5.75 21.39
N ASP A 362 14.80 5.35 20.50
CA ASP A 362 16.03 4.67 20.87
C ASP A 362 17.14 5.08 19.88
N ASP A 363 18.35 5.34 20.39
CA ASP A 363 19.51 5.76 19.58
C ASP A 363 19.92 4.74 18.51
N ARG A 364 19.57 3.48 18.70
CA ARG A 364 19.88 2.37 17.81
C ARG A 364 18.88 2.20 16.66
N TRP A 365 17.77 2.92 16.70
CA TRP A 365 16.69 2.71 15.72
C TRP A 365 17.02 3.27 14.34
N HIS A 366 16.68 2.49 13.32
CA HIS A 366 16.91 2.86 11.93
C HIS A 366 15.78 3.75 11.39
N GLN A 367 16.14 4.91 10.78
CA GLN A 367 15.18 5.89 10.26
C GLN A 367 14.19 5.31 9.24
N GLY A 368 14.62 4.38 8.37
CA GLY A 368 13.76 3.74 7.35
C GLY A 368 12.72 2.77 7.93
N ILE A 369 12.85 2.41 9.24
CA ILE A 369 12.03 1.36 9.87
C ILE A 369 11.10 1.92 10.97
N VAL A 370 11.38 3.11 11.52
CA VAL A 370 10.55 3.71 12.59
C VAL A 370 9.07 3.80 12.22
N GLY A 371 8.73 4.02 10.94
CA GLY A 371 7.34 4.04 10.50
C GLY A 371 6.62 2.68 10.62
N LEU A 372 7.36 1.57 10.46
CA LEU A 372 6.83 0.22 10.68
C LEU A 372 6.64 -0.06 12.17
N ILE A 373 7.58 0.41 13.01
CA ILE A 373 7.48 0.29 14.47
C ILE A 373 6.28 1.09 14.99
N ALA A 374 6.15 2.36 14.57
CA ALA A 374 4.99 3.17 14.95
C ALA A 374 3.67 2.49 14.59
N SER A 375 3.57 1.89 13.38
CA SER A 375 2.37 1.14 12.98
C SER A 375 2.11 -0.08 13.85
N LYS A 376 3.14 -0.91 14.11
CA LYS A 376 3.02 -2.10 14.97
C LYS A 376 2.61 -1.76 16.40
N MET A 377 3.22 -0.73 16.98
CA MET A 377 2.90 -0.29 18.33
C MET A 377 1.52 0.34 18.40
N LYS A 378 1.12 1.13 17.39
CA LYS A 378 -0.24 1.66 17.26
C LYS A 378 -1.28 0.53 17.24
N ASP A 379 -1.08 -0.51 16.43
CA ASP A 379 -2.00 -1.66 16.33
C ASP A 379 -2.08 -2.42 17.67
N ARG A 380 -0.92 -2.68 18.30
CA ARG A 380 -0.86 -3.39 19.60
C ARG A 380 -1.52 -2.62 20.74
N LEU A 381 -1.33 -1.29 20.80
CA LEU A 381 -1.72 -0.46 21.93
C LEU A 381 -3.06 0.26 21.68
N ASN A 382 -3.57 0.21 20.46
CA ASN A 382 -4.77 0.94 20.02
C ASN A 382 -4.72 2.43 20.39
N ARG A 383 -3.61 3.11 20.07
CA ARG A 383 -3.42 4.55 20.32
C ARG A 383 -2.46 5.17 19.30
N PRO A 384 -2.51 6.50 19.09
CA PRO A 384 -1.54 7.19 18.24
C PRO A 384 -0.11 6.99 18.79
N VAL A 385 0.82 6.62 17.90
CA VAL A 385 2.23 6.38 18.24
C VAL A 385 3.14 7.15 17.29
N ILE A 386 4.16 7.79 17.84
CA ILE A 386 5.27 8.36 17.10
C ILE A 386 6.56 7.64 17.52
N ALA A 387 7.24 7.03 16.55
CA ALA A 387 8.55 6.43 16.77
C ALA A 387 9.63 7.31 16.13
N PHE A 388 10.69 7.57 16.87
CA PHE A 388 11.80 8.43 16.47
C PHE A 388 13.09 7.62 16.31
N ALA A 389 13.91 8.02 15.35
CA ALA A 389 15.30 7.61 15.22
C ALA A 389 16.21 8.83 15.25
N GLN A 390 17.49 8.60 15.56
CA GLN A 390 18.54 9.62 15.50
C GLN A 390 18.70 10.07 14.04
N GLY A 391 18.64 11.39 13.82
CA GLY A 391 19.02 12.06 12.58
C GLY A 391 20.39 12.73 12.71
N ASP A 392 20.75 13.54 11.71
CA ASP A 392 21.97 14.32 11.72
C ASP A 392 21.85 15.53 12.69
N ASP A 393 22.99 16.08 13.09
CA ASP A 393 23.09 17.34 13.84
C ASP A 393 22.24 17.43 15.11
N GLY A 394 22.07 16.31 15.83
CA GLY A 394 21.30 16.30 17.09
C GLY A 394 19.78 16.38 16.88
N LEU A 395 19.30 16.11 15.69
CA LEU A 395 17.88 16.05 15.34
C LEU A 395 17.33 14.63 15.53
N LEU A 396 16.02 14.53 15.77
CA LEU A 396 15.25 13.28 15.72
C LEU A 396 14.28 13.33 14.53
N LYS A 397 14.27 12.24 13.77
CA LYS A 397 13.32 11.99 12.69
C LYS A 397 12.23 11.07 13.20
N GLY A 398 11.00 11.58 13.26
CA GLY A 398 9.83 10.86 13.75
C GLY A 398 8.90 10.39 12.64
N SER A 399 8.30 9.24 12.86
CA SER A 399 7.20 8.73 12.03
C SER A 399 5.99 8.47 12.92
N ALA A 400 4.91 9.19 12.64
CA ALA A 400 3.65 9.12 13.37
C ALA A 400 2.66 8.19 12.68
N ARG A 401 1.90 7.44 13.47
CA ARG A 401 0.77 6.61 13.03
C ARG A 401 -0.40 6.83 13.95
N SER A 402 -1.59 7.00 13.36
CA SER A 402 -2.82 7.30 14.11
C SER A 402 -3.81 6.15 14.08
N VAL A 403 -4.83 6.29 14.92
CA VAL A 403 -6.00 5.42 15.02
C VAL A 403 -7.23 6.13 14.45
N SER A 404 -8.28 5.38 14.17
CA SER A 404 -9.54 5.95 13.70
C SER A 404 -10.06 7.04 14.67
N GLY A 405 -10.53 8.14 14.13
CA GLY A 405 -11.05 9.27 14.91
C GLY A 405 -10.01 10.34 15.29
N ILE A 406 -8.71 10.08 15.14
CA ILE A 406 -7.65 11.06 15.42
C ILE A 406 -6.90 11.43 14.12
N ASN A 407 -6.99 12.68 13.71
CA ASN A 407 -6.18 13.23 12.62
C ASN A 407 -4.80 13.66 13.17
N ILE A 408 -3.76 12.86 12.86
CA ILE A 408 -2.41 13.10 13.38
C ILE A 408 -1.79 14.37 12.84
N ARG A 409 -2.10 14.76 11.60
CA ARG A 409 -1.58 15.99 11.01
C ARG A 409 -2.11 17.22 11.72
N ASP A 410 -3.42 17.25 12.02
CA ASP A 410 -4.06 18.37 12.74
C ASP A 410 -3.54 18.46 14.17
N ALA A 411 -3.29 17.32 14.82
CA ALA A 411 -2.67 17.28 16.15
C ALA A 411 -1.26 17.90 16.13
N LEU A 412 -0.44 17.55 15.13
CA LEU A 412 0.90 18.13 14.96
C LEU A 412 0.84 19.63 14.64
N ASP A 413 -0.11 20.08 13.81
CA ASP A 413 -0.32 21.51 13.50
C ASP A 413 -0.70 22.30 14.75
N THR A 414 -1.57 21.75 15.59
CA THR A 414 -1.93 22.34 16.89
C THR A 414 -0.71 22.46 17.80
N ILE A 415 0.12 21.42 17.90
CA ILE A 415 1.34 21.45 18.71
C ILE A 415 2.32 22.49 18.16
N ALA A 416 2.52 22.56 16.85
CA ALA A 416 3.40 23.54 16.22
C ALA A 416 2.95 24.99 16.50
N THR A 417 1.64 25.22 16.52
CA THR A 417 1.05 26.54 16.79
C THR A 417 1.14 26.92 18.27
N THR A 418 0.88 25.97 19.17
CA THR A 418 0.83 26.21 20.64
C THR A 418 2.22 26.20 21.30
N HIS A 419 3.20 25.53 20.66
CA HIS A 419 4.59 25.41 21.11
C HIS A 419 5.54 25.79 19.97
N PRO A 420 5.67 27.09 19.63
CA PRO A 420 6.50 27.53 18.53
C PRO A 420 7.96 27.04 18.64
N GLY A 421 8.50 26.49 17.54
CA GLY A 421 9.86 25.96 17.47
C GLY A 421 10.06 24.57 18.10
N LEU A 422 9.02 23.92 18.65
CA LEU A 422 9.10 22.54 19.14
C LEU A 422 9.15 21.54 17.98
N LEU A 423 8.40 21.80 16.91
CA LEU A 423 8.43 21.08 15.65
C LEU A 423 9.21 21.92 14.61
N LEU A 424 10.31 21.37 14.10
CA LEU A 424 11.12 22.04 13.08
C LEU A 424 10.54 21.84 11.68
N LYS A 425 10.06 20.62 11.41
CA LYS A 425 9.42 20.23 10.15
C LYS A 425 8.41 19.12 10.42
N PHE A 426 7.26 19.18 9.77
CA PHE A 426 6.30 18.09 9.78
C PHE A 426 5.43 18.10 8.53
N GLY A 427 4.86 16.95 8.20
CA GLY A 427 3.94 16.79 7.06
C GLY A 427 3.34 15.39 7.03
N GLY A 428 2.27 15.23 6.28
CA GLY A 428 1.58 13.96 6.15
C GLY A 428 0.07 14.12 6.06
N HIS A 429 -0.65 13.06 6.40
CA HIS A 429 -2.10 12.92 6.30
C HIS A 429 -2.71 12.55 7.66
N ALA A 430 -4.03 12.35 7.69
CA ALA A 430 -4.76 12.04 8.91
C ALA A 430 -4.23 10.81 9.68
N MET A 431 -3.79 9.76 8.98
CA MET A 431 -3.38 8.49 9.59
C MET A 431 -1.87 8.31 9.73
N ALA A 432 -1.06 9.09 9.02
CA ALA A 432 0.39 8.98 9.01
C ALA A 432 1.05 10.33 8.73
N ALA A 433 2.12 10.65 9.49
CA ALA A 433 2.89 11.86 9.29
C ALA A 433 4.37 11.63 9.60
N GLY A 434 5.23 12.45 8.98
CA GLY A 434 6.64 12.56 9.30
C GLY A 434 6.91 13.87 10.05
N LEU A 435 7.89 13.88 10.95
CA LEU A 435 8.26 15.08 11.69
C LEU A 435 9.75 15.09 12.08
N THR A 436 10.24 16.29 12.39
CA THR A 436 11.60 16.50 12.88
C THR A 436 11.57 17.40 14.10
N ILE A 437 12.28 17.01 15.16
CA ILE A 437 12.44 17.79 16.41
C ILE A 437 13.92 17.80 16.81
N GLU A 438 14.30 18.70 17.70
CA GLU A 438 15.58 18.63 18.40
C GLU A 438 15.56 17.50 19.44
N ARG A 439 16.65 16.72 19.53
CA ARG A 439 16.77 15.64 20.54
C ARG A 439 16.61 16.17 21.97
N SER A 440 17.19 17.32 22.26
CA SER A 440 17.10 17.98 23.58
C SER A 440 15.67 18.30 24.03
N ARG A 441 14.73 18.35 23.07
CA ARG A 441 13.32 18.68 23.33
C ARG A 441 12.37 17.49 23.21
N PHE A 442 12.89 16.26 23.18
CA PHE A 442 12.09 15.05 23.05
C PHE A 442 11.02 14.92 24.16
N ASP A 443 11.41 15.08 25.42
CA ASP A 443 10.48 14.94 26.57
C ASP A 443 9.39 16.01 26.55
N GLU A 444 9.74 17.25 26.18
CA GLU A 444 8.78 18.34 26.03
C GLU A 444 7.75 18.03 24.92
N PHE A 445 8.25 17.53 23.79
CA PHE A 445 7.39 17.14 22.68
C PHE A 445 6.48 15.95 23.06
N ALA A 446 7.01 14.92 23.70
CA ALA A 446 6.24 13.75 24.14
C ALA A 446 5.11 14.15 25.11
N ALA A 447 5.39 15.06 26.04
CA ALA A 447 4.38 15.60 26.95
C ALA A 447 3.32 16.45 26.22
N ALA A 448 3.71 17.26 25.23
CA ALA A 448 2.79 18.07 24.44
C ALA A 448 1.88 17.17 23.58
N PHE A 449 2.46 16.11 22.95
CA PHE A 449 1.72 15.16 22.14
C PHE A 449 0.70 14.37 22.98
N ALA A 450 1.10 13.85 24.14
CA ALA A 450 0.20 13.15 25.04
C ALA A 450 -1.01 14.03 25.45
N ARG A 451 -0.76 15.28 25.85
CA ARG A 451 -1.83 16.25 26.21
C ARG A 451 -2.75 16.57 25.03
N GLU A 452 -2.23 16.68 23.81
CA GLU A 452 -3.05 16.98 22.64
C GLU A 452 -3.97 15.81 22.30
N ILE A 453 -3.49 14.57 22.35
CA ILE A 453 -4.33 13.39 22.13
C ILE A 453 -5.40 13.25 23.22
N GLU A 454 -5.06 13.52 24.49
CA GLU A 454 -6.02 13.55 25.58
C GLU A 454 -7.09 14.65 25.37
N ARG A 455 -6.68 15.86 24.94
CA ARG A 455 -7.60 16.96 24.61
C ARG A 455 -8.59 16.61 23.51
N LEU A 456 -8.17 15.79 22.54
CA LEU A 456 -9.03 15.29 21.47
C LEU A 456 -10.04 14.24 21.95
N GLY A 457 -9.99 13.84 23.23
CA GLY A 457 -10.96 12.95 23.85
C GLY A 457 -10.86 11.50 23.38
N TYR A 458 -9.67 11.07 22.93
CA TYR A 458 -9.46 9.68 22.56
C TYR A 458 -9.45 8.78 23.79
N ASP A 459 -10.33 7.80 23.81
CA ASP A 459 -10.39 6.76 24.82
C ASP A 459 -9.76 5.48 24.26
N GLY A 460 -8.49 5.24 24.62
CA GLY A 460 -7.72 4.08 24.17
C GLY A 460 -8.24 2.72 24.67
N ASP A 461 -9.24 2.71 25.55
CA ASP A 461 -9.84 1.50 26.11
C ASP A 461 -11.08 1.03 25.34
N GLN A 462 -11.46 1.71 24.25
CA GLN A 462 -12.54 1.20 23.39
C GLN A 462 -12.17 -0.17 22.84
N ALA A 463 -13.07 -1.14 23.06
CA ALA A 463 -12.92 -2.47 22.50
C ALA A 463 -12.81 -2.40 20.95
N GLU A 464 -11.86 -3.11 20.40
CA GLU A 464 -11.73 -3.24 18.94
C GLU A 464 -13.03 -3.79 18.36
N ILE A 465 -13.52 -3.17 17.29
CA ILE A 465 -14.71 -3.65 16.58
C ILE A 465 -14.25 -4.44 15.35
N ILE A 466 -14.48 -5.75 15.37
CA ILE A 466 -14.26 -6.61 14.22
C ILE A 466 -15.55 -6.70 13.40
N ILE A 467 -15.48 -6.28 12.13
CA ILE A 467 -16.64 -6.29 11.23
C ILE A 467 -16.59 -7.56 10.38
N THR A 468 -17.64 -8.39 10.48
CA THR A 468 -17.78 -9.65 9.75
C THR A 468 -18.83 -9.56 8.64
N ASP A 469 -18.79 -10.49 7.71
CA ASP A 469 -19.82 -10.72 6.67
C ASP A 469 -20.90 -11.73 7.15
N GLY A 470 -20.98 -11.97 8.46
CA GLY A 470 -21.90 -12.91 9.13
C GLY A 470 -21.37 -14.33 9.18
N GLU A 471 -22.24 -15.29 9.47
CA GLU A 471 -21.89 -16.71 9.58
C GLU A 471 -22.00 -17.43 8.23
N LEU A 472 -21.20 -18.48 8.05
CA LEU A 472 -21.41 -19.51 7.02
C LEU A 472 -22.13 -20.70 7.65
N SER A 473 -23.11 -21.25 6.94
CA SER A 473 -23.75 -22.52 7.33
C SER A 473 -22.80 -23.70 7.19
N SER A 474 -23.08 -24.81 7.87
CA SER A 474 -22.27 -26.03 7.78
C SER A 474 -22.06 -26.49 6.32
N ASN A 475 -23.07 -26.32 5.47
CA ASN A 475 -23.02 -26.68 4.04
C ASN A 475 -22.16 -25.74 3.20
N GLU A 476 -21.86 -24.55 3.69
CA GLU A 476 -21.04 -23.53 3.01
C GLU A 476 -19.56 -23.62 3.43
N LEU A 477 -19.24 -24.37 4.49
CA LEU A 477 -17.88 -24.63 4.94
C LEU A 477 -17.24 -25.75 4.10
N ASN A 478 -16.93 -25.45 2.84
CA ASN A 478 -16.41 -26.43 1.89
C ASN A 478 -15.42 -25.80 0.88
N LEU A 479 -14.76 -26.66 0.09
CA LEU A 479 -13.74 -26.25 -0.87
C LEU A 479 -14.30 -25.39 -2.01
N ASP A 480 -15.52 -25.67 -2.45
CA ASP A 480 -16.13 -24.94 -3.58
C ASP A 480 -16.41 -23.49 -3.20
N VAL A 481 -16.95 -23.26 -1.99
CA VAL A 481 -17.17 -21.90 -1.47
C VAL A 481 -15.82 -21.19 -1.19
N ALA A 482 -14.82 -21.90 -0.65
CA ALA A 482 -13.48 -21.32 -0.45
C ALA A 482 -12.88 -20.85 -1.79
N GLN A 483 -12.99 -21.67 -2.83
CA GLN A 483 -12.52 -21.28 -4.17
C GLN A 483 -13.32 -20.13 -4.76
N LEU A 484 -14.64 -20.17 -4.62
CA LEU A 484 -15.54 -19.10 -5.05
C LEU A 484 -15.17 -17.75 -4.43
N LEU A 485 -14.89 -17.72 -3.12
CA LEU A 485 -14.47 -16.50 -2.41
C LEU A 485 -13.10 -16.00 -2.88
N LYS A 486 -12.18 -16.91 -3.14
CA LYS A 486 -10.85 -16.57 -3.67
C LYS A 486 -10.93 -15.93 -5.05
N ASP A 487 -11.79 -16.46 -5.92
CA ASP A 487 -11.94 -16.01 -7.30
C ASP A 487 -12.80 -14.73 -7.43
N ALA A 488 -13.57 -14.40 -6.40
CA ALA A 488 -14.49 -13.25 -6.38
C ALA A 488 -13.80 -11.87 -6.17
N GLY A 489 -12.48 -11.85 -5.89
CA GLY A 489 -11.70 -10.62 -5.76
C GLY A 489 -11.59 -9.82 -7.06
N PRO A 490 -10.70 -8.81 -7.08
CA PRO A 490 -9.62 -8.55 -6.12
C PRO A 490 -10.11 -7.91 -4.81
N TRP A 491 -9.64 -8.47 -3.69
CA TRP A 491 -9.86 -7.94 -2.36
C TRP A 491 -8.70 -7.04 -1.93
N GLY A 492 -8.99 -5.99 -1.15
CA GLY A 492 -7.98 -5.06 -0.63
C GLY A 492 -8.58 -3.89 0.13
N GLN A 493 -7.87 -2.79 0.22
CA GLN A 493 -8.30 -1.59 0.93
C GLN A 493 -9.63 -1.06 0.35
N GLY A 494 -10.59 -0.71 1.20
CA GLY A 494 -11.92 -0.25 0.78
C GLY A 494 -12.84 -1.33 0.20
N PHE A 495 -12.28 -2.51 -0.15
CA PHE A 495 -13.01 -3.69 -0.65
C PHE A 495 -12.45 -4.94 0.03
N PRO A 496 -12.62 -5.09 1.36
CA PRO A 496 -11.90 -6.07 2.16
C PRO A 496 -12.27 -7.50 1.83
N GLU A 497 -11.29 -8.40 2.04
CA GLU A 497 -11.51 -9.85 1.96
C GLU A 497 -12.64 -10.27 2.91
N PRO A 498 -13.50 -11.24 2.52
CA PRO A 498 -14.59 -11.71 3.36
C PRO A 498 -14.09 -12.28 4.69
N LEU A 499 -14.65 -11.77 5.78
CA LEU A 499 -14.39 -12.22 7.14
C LEU A 499 -15.70 -12.72 7.74
N PHE A 500 -15.73 -13.96 8.19
CA PHE A 500 -16.90 -14.59 8.77
C PHE A 500 -16.74 -14.75 10.28
N GLU A 501 -17.85 -14.98 10.99
CA GLU A 501 -17.84 -15.42 12.36
C GLU A 501 -18.49 -16.80 12.49
N GLY A 502 -18.17 -17.52 13.56
CA GLY A 502 -18.79 -18.82 13.83
C GLY A 502 -18.37 -19.38 15.18
N ARG A 503 -19.13 -20.40 15.62
CA ARG A 503 -18.84 -21.18 16.82
C ARG A 503 -18.39 -22.57 16.39
N PHE A 504 -17.30 -23.02 17.02
CA PHE A 504 -16.67 -24.29 16.65
C PHE A 504 -16.37 -25.12 17.90
N GLU A 505 -16.61 -26.43 17.81
CA GLU A 505 -16.05 -27.41 18.72
C GLU A 505 -14.61 -27.72 18.32
N VAL A 506 -13.70 -27.73 19.27
CA VAL A 506 -12.28 -28.02 19.03
C VAL A 506 -12.04 -29.50 19.32
N ILE A 507 -11.79 -30.26 18.25
CA ILE A 507 -11.49 -31.70 18.33
C ILE A 507 -10.04 -31.92 18.75
N GLU A 508 -9.11 -31.15 18.15
CA GLU A 508 -7.68 -31.25 18.40
C GLU A 508 -7.03 -29.88 18.25
N HIS A 509 -6.00 -29.59 19.04
CA HIS A 509 -5.18 -28.41 18.88
C HIS A 509 -3.71 -28.69 19.14
N ARG A 510 -2.83 -27.92 18.47
CA ARG A 510 -1.38 -27.96 18.69
C ARG A 510 -0.71 -26.62 18.39
N VAL A 511 0.30 -26.29 19.15
CA VAL A 511 1.12 -25.09 18.93
C VAL A 511 2.22 -25.39 17.89
N LEU A 512 2.34 -24.52 16.88
CA LEU A 512 3.36 -24.58 15.85
C LEU A 512 4.34 -23.43 16.03
N LYS A 513 5.66 -23.71 15.97
CA LYS A 513 6.73 -22.71 16.10
C LYS A 513 6.55 -21.79 17.31
N GLU A 514 6.02 -22.32 18.41
CA GLU A 514 5.83 -21.62 19.71
C GLU A 514 4.91 -20.38 19.66
N ARG A 515 4.22 -20.11 18.56
CA ARG A 515 3.40 -18.90 18.39
C ARG A 515 2.16 -19.04 17.53
N HIS A 516 2.01 -20.11 16.75
CA HIS A 516 0.84 -20.34 15.93
C HIS A 516 0.02 -21.48 16.50
N LEU A 517 -1.30 -21.35 16.46
CA LEU A 517 -2.21 -22.39 16.91
C LEU A 517 -2.83 -23.09 15.70
N LYS A 518 -2.56 -24.38 15.53
CA LYS A 518 -3.28 -25.22 14.57
C LYS A 518 -4.37 -25.98 15.30
N LEU A 519 -5.57 -25.99 14.72
CA LEU A 519 -6.76 -26.62 15.27
C LEU A 519 -7.38 -27.55 14.24
N LEU A 520 -8.06 -28.57 14.72
CA LEU A 520 -9.08 -29.30 13.98
C LEU A 520 -10.41 -28.94 14.63
N VAL A 521 -11.33 -28.35 13.87
CA VAL A 521 -12.59 -27.81 14.39
C VAL A 521 -13.80 -28.35 13.64
N GLU A 522 -14.95 -28.33 14.29
CA GLU A 522 -16.23 -28.74 13.73
C GLU A 522 -17.31 -27.71 14.03
N ALA A 523 -18.18 -27.42 13.06
CA ALA A 523 -19.32 -26.50 13.19
C ALA A 523 -20.63 -27.24 12.98
N GLY A 524 -21.34 -27.57 14.06
CA GLY A 524 -22.58 -28.34 13.99
C GLY A 524 -22.36 -29.71 13.31
N ASP A 525 -23.09 -29.96 12.22
CA ASP A 525 -23.00 -31.22 11.46
C ASP A 525 -21.99 -31.17 10.29
N SER A 526 -21.04 -30.21 10.31
CA SER A 526 -20.00 -30.14 9.27
C SER A 526 -18.95 -31.23 9.43
N GLU A 527 -18.22 -31.55 8.34
CA GLU A 527 -17.03 -32.38 8.47
C GLU A 527 -15.93 -31.57 9.22
N PRO A 528 -15.08 -32.26 10.03
CA PRO A 528 -13.96 -31.63 10.69
C PRO A 528 -13.03 -30.88 9.71
N MET A 529 -12.68 -29.67 10.04
CA MET A 529 -11.89 -28.77 9.18
C MET A 529 -10.62 -28.28 9.87
N ASP A 530 -9.52 -28.25 9.11
CA ASP A 530 -8.28 -27.62 9.56
C ASP A 530 -8.49 -26.12 9.77
N ALA A 531 -8.01 -25.60 10.89
CA ALA A 531 -7.97 -24.15 11.17
C ALA A 531 -6.59 -23.75 11.68
N ILE A 532 -6.17 -22.51 11.37
CA ILE A 532 -4.92 -21.94 11.84
C ILE A 532 -5.10 -20.51 12.31
N ALA A 533 -4.62 -20.23 13.52
CA ALA A 533 -4.50 -18.88 14.05
C ALA A 533 -3.01 -18.51 14.14
N PHE A 534 -2.61 -17.51 13.35
CA PHE A 534 -1.22 -17.07 13.30
C PHE A 534 -0.88 -16.11 14.44
N ASN A 535 0.28 -16.30 15.10
CA ASN A 535 0.81 -15.45 16.17
C ASN A 535 -0.19 -15.26 17.34
N SER A 536 -0.96 -16.29 17.67
CA SER A 536 -2.06 -16.25 18.64
C SER A 536 -1.71 -16.85 20.00
N VAL A 537 -0.50 -17.38 20.16
CA VAL A 537 -0.03 -18.04 21.40
C VAL A 537 1.19 -17.28 21.92
N GLU A 538 1.19 -16.97 23.22
CA GLU A 538 2.38 -16.51 23.93
C GLU A 538 3.14 -17.70 24.50
N SER A 539 4.48 -17.58 24.57
CA SER A 539 5.35 -18.71 24.96
C SER A 539 5.01 -19.18 26.38
N GLY A 540 4.57 -20.43 26.52
CA GLY A 540 4.23 -21.05 27.81
C GLY A 540 2.73 -21.21 28.11
N ASP A 541 1.85 -20.71 27.26
CA ASP A 541 0.41 -20.88 27.46
C ASP A 541 -0.03 -22.35 27.26
N GLN A 542 -0.55 -22.95 28.33
CA GLN A 542 -1.30 -24.20 28.26
C GLN A 542 -2.80 -23.87 28.06
N MET A 543 -3.25 -23.84 26.80
CA MET A 543 -4.65 -23.61 26.49
C MET A 543 -5.42 -24.93 26.52
N GLN A 544 -6.52 -24.97 27.30
CA GLN A 544 -7.55 -25.99 27.13
C GLN A 544 -8.66 -25.36 26.28
N LEU A 545 -8.79 -25.83 25.05
CA LEU A 545 -9.76 -25.33 24.08
C LEU A 545 -10.77 -26.44 23.78
N ASN A 546 -12.00 -26.27 24.27
CA ASN A 546 -13.11 -27.20 23.96
C ASN A 546 -14.06 -26.58 22.94
N ARG A 547 -14.38 -25.31 23.09
CA ARG A 547 -15.25 -24.56 22.20
C ARG A 547 -14.71 -23.13 22.03
N ILE A 548 -14.79 -22.62 20.79
CA ILE A 548 -14.37 -21.26 20.48
C ILE A 548 -15.44 -20.53 19.66
N ARG A 549 -15.60 -19.24 19.91
CA ARG A 549 -16.20 -18.28 18.96
C ARG A 549 -15.06 -17.59 18.23
N ALA A 550 -15.04 -17.68 16.90
CA ALA A 550 -13.95 -17.16 16.09
C ALA A 550 -14.43 -16.26 14.95
N THR A 551 -13.58 -15.30 14.56
CA THR A 551 -13.66 -14.67 13.24
C THR A 551 -12.63 -15.31 12.33
N TYR A 552 -13.02 -15.62 11.09
CA TYR A 552 -12.19 -16.41 10.19
C TYR A 552 -12.42 -16.08 8.71
N ARG A 553 -11.39 -16.33 7.91
CA ARG A 553 -11.49 -16.40 6.45
C ARG A 553 -11.51 -17.87 6.04
N LEU A 554 -12.37 -18.19 5.08
CA LEU A 554 -12.42 -19.52 4.47
C LEU A 554 -11.48 -19.52 3.27
N ASP A 555 -10.39 -20.27 3.34
CA ASP A 555 -9.32 -20.28 2.34
C ASP A 555 -9.09 -21.69 1.76
N VAL A 556 -8.40 -21.73 0.63
CA VAL A 556 -7.97 -22.96 -0.05
C VAL A 556 -6.54 -23.28 0.33
N ASN A 557 -6.36 -24.29 1.17
CA ASN A 557 -5.03 -24.84 1.46
C ASN A 557 -4.64 -25.86 0.39
N GLU A 558 -3.48 -25.66 -0.25
CA GLU A 558 -2.90 -26.64 -1.16
C GLU A 558 -1.59 -27.18 -0.60
N PHE A 559 -1.60 -28.45 -0.26
CA PHE A 559 -0.40 -29.11 0.26
C PHE A 559 -0.18 -30.45 -0.45
N ARG A 560 1.02 -30.64 -1.04
CA ARG A 560 1.40 -31.85 -1.79
C ARG A 560 0.41 -32.23 -2.90
N GLY A 561 -0.15 -31.23 -3.59
CA GLY A 561 -1.12 -31.43 -4.68
C GLY A 561 -2.54 -31.75 -4.21
N GLN A 562 -2.79 -31.82 -2.90
CA GLN A 562 -4.15 -31.94 -2.35
C GLN A 562 -4.69 -30.57 -1.96
N ARG A 563 -5.90 -30.28 -2.40
CA ARG A 563 -6.61 -29.02 -2.08
C ARG A 563 -7.71 -29.32 -1.08
N LYS A 564 -7.76 -28.52 -0.01
CA LYS A 564 -8.77 -28.61 1.05
C LYS A 564 -9.19 -27.21 1.48
N ALA A 565 -10.43 -27.06 1.94
CA ALA A 565 -10.83 -25.86 2.65
C ALA A 565 -10.12 -25.81 4.00
N GLN A 566 -9.76 -24.60 4.43
CA GLN A 566 -9.12 -24.31 5.71
C GLN A 566 -9.66 -23.00 6.27
N LEU A 567 -9.77 -22.89 7.60
CA LEU A 567 -10.09 -21.64 8.27
C LEU A 567 -8.78 -20.92 8.64
N ILE A 568 -8.67 -19.67 8.25
CA ILE A 568 -7.64 -18.74 8.76
C ILE A 568 -8.31 -17.90 9.84
N ILE A 569 -8.01 -18.19 11.11
CA ILE A 569 -8.61 -17.53 12.25
C ILE A 569 -7.86 -16.22 12.51
N ASP A 570 -8.58 -15.10 12.47
CA ASP A 570 -8.04 -13.77 12.78
C ASP A 570 -8.17 -13.43 14.28
N TYR A 571 -9.29 -13.82 14.90
CA TYR A 571 -9.55 -13.62 16.31
C TYR A 571 -10.41 -14.77 16.86
N PHE A 572 -10.22 -15.14 18.12
CA PHE A 572 -11.11 -16.11 18.80
C PHE A 572 -11.22 -15.83 20.29
N GLN A 573 -12.35 -16.28 20.86
CA GLN A 573 -12.64 -16.33 22.29
C GLN A 573 -12.98 -17.75 22.67
N THR A 574 -12.56 -18.19 23.86
CA THR A 574 -12.97 -19.48 24.45
C THR A 574 -14.36 -19.35 25.05
N GLU A 575 -15.23 -20.32 24.80
CA GLU A 575 -16.58 -20.43 25.38
C GLU A 575 -16.68 -21.58 26.38
#